data_3aa03d6de308a6fc0fe8d884111a0529
#
_entry.id   3aa03d6de308a6fc0fe8d884111a0529
#
_cell.length_a   1.000
_cell.length_b   1.000
_cell.length_c   1.000
_cell.angle_alpha   90.00
_cell.angle_beta   90.00
_cell.angle_gamma   90.00
#
_symmetry.space_group_name_H-M   'P 1'
#
loop_
_entity.id
_entity.type
_entity.pdbx_description
1 polymer ?
#
loop_
_entity_poly.entity_id
_entity_poly.type
_entity_poly.pdbx_seq_one_letter_code
_entity_poly.pdbx_strand_id
1 'polypeptide(L)'
;MPKQILKLGTHRNNRRIWLDKEDLLVGAGFKAGELYYDNYNFETQTIKLRLHDEGNRKVSKKTRSGRLVPVIDLNSTKVGYALGNIDAIEVHYKQGLITIKPYEEK
;
A
#
# COMPACT_ATOMS: atom_id res chain seq x y z
N MET A 1 -15.62 -2.81 -6.20
CA MET A 1 -14.18 -3.01 -6.17
C MET A 1 -13.73 -3.44 -4.79
N PRO A 2 -12.75 -4.35 -4.69
CA PRO A 2 -12.27 -4.78 -3.37
C PRO A 2 -11.71 -3.62 -2.56
N LYS A 3 -11.98 -3.65 -1.28
CA LYS A 3 -11.57 -2.61 -0.35
C LYS A 3 -11.14 -3.25 0.96
N GLN A 4 -10.17 -2.63 1.62
CA GLN A 4 -9.65 -3.11 2.90
C GLN A 4 -9.49 -1.93 3.84
N ILE A 5 -9.88 -2.10 5.11
CA ILE A 5 -9.65 -1.10 6.15
C ILE A 5 -8.55 -1.63 7.06
N LEU A 6 -7.51 -0.84 7.24
CA LEU A 6 -6.34 -1.22 8.01
C LEU A 6 -5.97 -0.15 9.04
N LYS A 7 -5.41 -0.58 10.15
CA LYS A 7 -4.79 0.35 11.08
C LYS A 7 -3.40 0.68 10.60
N LEU A 8 -2.98 1.94 10.78
CA LEU A 8 -1.63 2.36 10.46
C LEU A 8 -0.67 1.88 11.54
N GLY A 9 0.42 1.24 11.12
CA GLY A 9 1.49 0.88 12.01
C GLY A 9 2.50 2.00 12.18
N THR A 10 3.59 1.69 12.88
CA THR A 10 4.71 2.60 13.08
C THR A 10 6.00 1.82 12.93
N HIS A 11 7.01 2.42 12.27
CA HIS A 11 8.32 1.81 12.13
C HIS A 11 9.37 2.92 12.22
N ARG A 12 10.22 2.90 13.25
CA ARG A 12 11.26 3.90 13.49
C ARG A 12 10.71 5.33 13.43
N ASN A 13 9.59 5.56 14.13
CA ASN A 13 8.89 6.85 14.20
C ASN A 13 8.20 7.29 12.91
N ASN A 14 8.23 6.47 11.86
CA ASN A 14 7.48 6.72 10.63
C ASN A 14 6.18 5.94 10.66
N ARG A 15 5.15 6.50 10.03
CA ARG A 15 3.91 5.76 9.82
C ARG A 15 4.20 4.65 8.81
N ARG A 16 3.59 3.50 9.01
CA ARG A 16 3.87 2.33 8.17
C ARG A 16 2.58 1.74 7.62
N ILE A 17 2.57 1.49 6.30
CA ILE A 17 1.51 0.78 5.62
C ILE A 17 2.06 -0.58 5.20
N TRP A 18 1.43 -1.65 5.67
CA TRP A 18 1.84 -3.01 5.36
C TRP A 18 0.70 -3.73 4.67
N LEU A 19 0.86 -4.01 3.36
CA LEU A 19 -0.15 -4.69 2.56
C LEU A 19 0.36 -6.09 2.24
N ASP A 20 -0.31 -7.11 2.78
CA ASP A 20 0.08 -8.51 2.58
C ASP A 20 -1.12 -9.43 2.31
N LYS A 21 -2.25 -8.86 1.92
CA LYS A 21 -3.43 -9.63 1.56
C LYS A 21 -3.26 -10.16 0.16
N GLU A 22 -2.79 -11.40 0.04
CA GLU A 22 -2.38 -12.00 -1.23
C GLU A 22 -3.45 -11.94 -2.32
N ASP A 23 -4.68 -12.33 -2.00
CA ASP A 23 -5.74 -12.36 -2.99
C ASP A 23 -6.06 -10.98 -3.56
N LEU A 24 -6.00 -9.94 -2.73
CA LEU A 24 -6.25 -8.57 -3.19
C LEU A 24 -5.09 -8.04 -4.02
N LEU A 25 -3.84 -8.28 -3.58
CA LEU A 25 -2.66 -7.81 -4.31
C LEU A 25 -2.54 -8.51 -5.66
N VAL A 26 -2.64 -9.84 -5.69
CA VAL A 26 -2.53 -10.60 -6.92
C VAL A 26 -3.70 -10.27 -7.85
N GLY A 27 -4.89 -10.12 -7.31
CA GLY A 27 -6.07 -9.75 -8.10
C GLY A 27 -5.93 -8.39 -8.78
N ALA A 28 -5.15 -7.48 -8.19
CA ALA A 28 -4.87 -6.17 -8.77
C ALA A 28 -3.62 -6.17 -9.65
N GLY A 29 -2.94 -7.32 -9.78
CA GLY A 29 -1.74 -7.44 -10.61
C GLY A 29 -0.44 -7.16 -9.87
N PHE A 30 -0.49 -6.88 -8.57
CA PHE A 30 0.70 -6.59 -7.76
C PHE A 30 1.32 -7.88 -7.23
N LYS A 31 1.89 -8.66 -8.13
CA LYS A 31 2.57 -9.90 -7.80
C LYS A 31 3.98 -9.62 -7.31
N ALA A 32 4.55 -10.53 -6.53
CA ALA A 32 5.94 -10.38 -6.07
C ALA A 32 6.88 -10.14 -7.24
N GLY A 33 7.72 -9.11 -7.13
CA GLY A 33 8.69 -8.75 -8.17
C GLY A 33 8.18 -7.72 -9.17
N GLU A 34 6.88 -7.45 -9.22
CA GLU A 34 6.35 -6.43 -10.12
C GLU A 34 6.82 -5.04 -9.69
N LEU A 35 7.06 -4.17 -10.67
CA LEU A 35 7.49 -2.80 -10.40
C LEU A 35 6.30 -1.85 -10.39
N TYR A 36 6.40 -0.81 -9.58
CA TYR A 36 5.34 0.19 -9.50
C TYR A 36 5.91 1.54 -9.09
N TYR A 37 5.14 2.59 -9.36
CA TYR A 37 5.39 3.93 -8.85
C TYR A 37 4.53 4.19 -7.63
N ASP A 38 5.08 4.91 -6.65
CA ASP A 38 4.30 5.42 -5.53
C ASP A 38 4.15 6.93 -5.70
N ASN A 39 2.92 7.41 -5.60
CA ASN A 39 2.61 8.83 -5.75
C ASN A 39 1.86 9.30 -4.51
N TYR A 40 2.40 10.32 -3.88
CA TYR A 40 1.85 10.89 -2.64
C TYR A 40 1.26 12.26 -2.93
N ASN A 41 -0.05 12.40 -2.75
CA ASN A 41 -0.74 13.67 -2.93
C ASN A 41 -1.10 14.22 -1.56
N PHE A 42 -0.38 15.26 -1.14
CA PHE A 42 -0.54 15.82 0.19
C PHE A 42 -1.82 16.67 0.33
N GLU A 43 -2.33 17.21 -0.77
CA GLU A 43 -3.54 18.02 -0.75
C GLU A 43 -4.79 17.14 -0.58
N THR A 44 -4.86 16.03 -1.33
CA THR A 44 -6.02 15.13 -1.27
C THR A 44 -5.85 14.04 -0.20
N GLN A 45 -4.69 13.99 0.45
CA GLN A 45 -4.35 12.96 1.43
C GLN A 45 -4.50 11.56 0.85
N THR A 46 -3.93 11.37 -0.35
CA THR A 46 -4.07 10.12 -1.09
C THR A 46 -2.71 9.60 -1.52
N ILE A 47 -2.52 8.28 -1.41
CA ILE A 47 -1.35 7.60 -1.94
C ILE A 47 -1.83 6.67 -3.03
N LYS A 48 -1.22 6.74 -4.21
CA LYS A 48 -1.55 5.85 -5.33
C LYS A 48 -0.33 5.03 -5.72
N LEU A 49 -0.52 3.74 -5.85
CA LEU A 49 0.51 2.81 -6.31
C LEU A 49 0.07 2.30 -7.66
N ARG A 50 0.89 2.57 -8.69
CA ARG A 50 0.54 2.24 -10.07
C ARG A 50 1.59 1.32 -10.68
N LEU A 51 1.15 0.17 -11.18
CA LEU A 51 2.04 -0.77 -11.86
C LEU A 51 2.64 -0.12 -13.10
N HIS A 52 3.95 -0.30 -13.28
CA HIS A 52 4.66 0.22 -14.44
C HIS A 52 6.00 -0.49 -14.58
N ASP A 53 6.38 -0.84 -15.81
CA ASP A 53 7.63 -1.56 -16.08
C ASP A 53 8.88 -0.79 -15.65
N GLU A 54 8.78 0.53 -15.56
CA GLU A 54 9.87 1.40 -15.15
C GLU A 54 9.67 1.94 -13.74
N GLY A 55 8.82 1.31 -12.95
CA GLY A 55 8.53 1.75 -11.59
C GLY A 55 9.78 1.75 -10.72
N ASN A 56 9.84 2.71 -9.79
CA ASN A 56 10.98 2.86 -8.90
C ASN A 56 10.88 2.01 -7.63
N ARG A 57 9.79 1.28 -7.47
CA ARG A 57 9.60 0.38 -6.34
C ARG A 57 9.24 -1.02 -6.85
N LYS A 58 9.52 -2.02 -6.02
CA LYS A 58 9.24 -3.41 -6.33
C LYS A 58 8.37 -4.02 -5.25
N VAL A 59 7.37 -4.81 -5.67
CA VAL A 59 6.56 -5.59 -4.73
C VAL A 59 7.48 -6.63 -4.09
N SER A 60 7.59 -6.59 -2.78
CA SER A 60 8.43 -7.52 -2.02
C SER A 60 7.73 -8.87 -1.85
N LYS A 61 8.40 -9.79 -1.19
CA LYS A 61 7.86 -11.12 -0.93
C LYS A 61 8.21 -11.55 0.47
N LYS A 62 7.37 -12.40 1.03
CA LYS A 62 7.67 -13.08 2.29
C LYS A 62 7.22 -14.52 2.19
N THR A 63 7.71 -15.36 3.10
CA THR A 63 7.31 -16.76 3.15
C THR A 63 6.12 -16.92 4.08
N ARG A 64 5.07 -17.58 3.61
CA ARG A 64 3.90 -17.93 4.41
C ARG A 64 3.53 -19.37 4.10
N SER A 65 3.60 -20.25 5.09
CA SER A 65 3.29 -21.67 4.94
C SER A 65 4.07 -22.33 3.81
N GLY A 66 5.38 -22.02 3.72
CA GLY A 66 6.28 -22.59 2.71
C GLY A 66 6.13 -22.00 1.31
N ARG A 67 5.37 -20.91 1.17
CA ARG A 67 5.04 -20.31 -0.11
C ARG A 67 5.41 -18.83 -0.10
N LEU A 68 5.87 -18.29 -1.23
CA LEU A 68 6.19 -16.87 -1.35
C LEU A 68 4.91 -16.08 -1.68
N VAL A 69 4.63 -15.05 -0.89
CA VAL A 69 3.48 -14.18 -1.09
C VAL A 69 3.94 -12.73 -1.24
N PRO A 70 3.19 -11.91 -2.01
CA PRO A 70 3.58 -10.51 -2.22
C PRO A 70 3.36 -9.66 -0.98
N VAL A 71 4.22 -8.64 -0.81
CA VAL A 71 4.10 -7.68 0.28
C VAL A 71 4.45 -6.29 -0.25
N ILE A 72 3.66 -5.30 0.12
CA ILE A 72 4.00 -3.89 -0.10
C ILE A 72 4.18 -3.24 1.26
N ASP A 73 5.35 -2.66 1.50
CA ASP A 73 5.70 -2.02 2.76
C ASP A 73 6.09 -0.57 2.48
N LEU A 74 5.24 0.36 2.90
CA LEU A 74 5.48 1.79 2.76
C LEU A 74 5.74 2.37 4.14
N ASN A 75 6.97 2.83 4.40
CA ASN A 75 7.35 3.32 5.72
C ASN A 75 8.18 4.60 5.69
N SER A 76 8.15 5.34 4.60
CA SER A 76 8.86 6.62 4.51
C SER A 76 8.10 7.72 5.23
N THR A 77 8.79 8.85 5.49
CA THR A 77 8.15 10.01 6.10
C THR A 77 7.00 10.55 5.25
N LYS A 78 7.02 10.29 3.95
CA LYS A 78 5.95 10.74 3.03
C LYS A 78 4.59 10.15 3.40
N VAL A 79 4.56 8.97 3.99
CA VAL A 79 3.29 8.34 4.41
C VAL A 79 2.59 9.23 5.43
N GLY A 80 3.31 9.66 6.47
CA GLY A 80 2.75 10.53 7.48
C GLY A 80 2.36 11.90 6.94
N TYR A 81 3.19 12.46 6.05
CA TYR A 81 2.88 13.76 5.45
C TYR A 81 1.64 13.70 4.55
N ALA A 82 1.47 12.61 3.81
CA ALA A 82 0.33 12.49 2.90
C ALA A 82 -0.97 12.23 3.67
N LEU A 83 -0.94 11.32 4.63
CA LEU A 83 -2.16 10.86 5.31
C LEU A 83 -2.51 11.66 6.56
N GLY A 84 -1.53 12.35 7.14
CA GLY A 84 -1.77 13.13 8.35
C GLY A 84 -1.82 12.28 9.61
N ASN A 85 -2.37 12.85 10.66
CA ASN A 85 -2.43 12.20 11.97
C ASN A 85 -3.73 11.38 12.08
N ILE A 86 -3.72 10.20 11.49
CA ILE A 86 -4.87 9.28 11.46
C ILE A 86 -4.45 7.92 11.97
N ASP A 87 -5.43 7.11 12.40
CA ASP A 87 -5.18 5.78 12.95
C ASP A 87 -5.49 4.66 11.96
N ALA A 88 -6.29 4.93 10.95
CA ALA A 88 -6.72 3.90 10.00
C ALA A 88 -6.74 4.42 8.57
N ILE A 89 -6.60 3.50 7.63
CA ILE A 89 -6.62 3.80 6.20
C ILE A 89 -7.61 2.92 5.48
N GLU A 90 -8.07 3.41 4.36
CA GLU A 90 -8.94 2.70 3.44
C GLU A 90 -8.12 2.42 2.18
N VAL A 91 -8.00 1.16 1.81
CA VAL A 91 -7.21 0.72 0.65
C VAL A 91 -8.15 0.16 -0.40
N HIS A 92 -8.09 0.72 -1.60
CA HIS A 92 -8.90 0.29 -2.73
C HIS A 92 -8.02 -0.39 -3.76
N TYR A 93 -8.41 -1.58 -4.19
CA TYR A 93 -7.66 -2.37 -5.16
C TYR A 93 -8.38 -2.37 -6.51
N LYS A 94 -7.65 -2.00 -7.54
CA LYS A 94 -8.13 -2.00 -8.91
C LYS A 94 -7.00 -2.52 -9.78
N GLN A 95 -7.32 -3.10 -10.94
CA GLN A 95 -6.29 -3.63 -11.83
C GLN A 95 -5.23 -2.57 -12.12
N GLY A 96 -4.00 -2.84 -11.70
CA GLY A 96 -2.85 -1.96 -11.92
C GLY A 96 -2.79 -0.74 -11.01
N LEU A 97 -3.72 -0.58 -10.05
CA LEU A 97 -3.77 0.61 -9.22
C LEU A 97 -4.28 0.30 -7.82
N ILE A 98 -3.50 0.71 -6.82
CA ILE A 98 -3.93 0.66 -5.42
C ILE A 98 -4.04 2.10 -4.95
N THR A 99 -5.18 2.47 -4.38
CA THR A 99 -5.42 3.82 -3.83
C THR A 99 -5.59 3.72 -2.32
N ILE A 100 -4.82 4.52 -1.59
CA ILE A 100 -4.80 4.54 -0.13
C ILE A 100 -5.20 5.93 0.33
N LYS A 101 -6.18 6.00 1.23
CA LYS A 101 -6.64 7.28 1.78
C LYS A 101 -7.02 7.11 3.25
N PRO A 102 -7.13 8.22 4.01
CA PRO A 102 -7.54 8.12 5.41
C PRO A 102 -8.93 7.50 5.53
N TYR A 103 -9.11 6.68 6.54
CA TYR A 103 -10.41 6.15 6.89
C TYR A 103 -10.91 6.88 8.14
N GLU A 104 -12.06 7.51 8.02
CA GLU A 104 -12.69 8.18 9.13
C GLU A 104 -13.97 7.44 9.49
N GLU A 105 -14.00 6.95 10.71
CA GLU A 105 -15.20 6.30 11.24
C GLU A 105 -16.16 7.38 11.70
N LYS A 106 -17.39 7.33 11.20
CA LYS A 106 -18.42 8.28 11.57
C LYS A 106 -19.33 7.72 12.63
#